data_d47d100a395800ac9211d6f2c87520b9
#
_entry.id   d47d100a395800ac9211d6f2c87520b9
#
_cell.length_a   1.000
_cell.length_b   1.000
_cell.length_c   1.000
_cell.angle_alpha   90.00
_cell.angle_beta   90.00
_cell.angle_gamma   90.00
#
_symmetry.space_group_name_H-M   'P 1'
#
loop_
_entity.id
_entity.type
_entity.pdbx_description
1 polymer ?
#
loop_
_entity_poly.entity_id
_entity_poly.type
_entity_poly.pdbx_seq_one_letter_code
_entity_poly.pdbx_strand_id
1 'polypeptide(L)'
;MQHHSTAIEGGSWQRPWRTPAGVFLIAWIVLCLPWLSGIKTIPFDAVQQFFPAVSFSAEQLRHLQAPWWNPYLYGGYPQVADPQMMTLQPTMLLPMLLAPGSLHLFTVVVLLHVLAGGLGALRLSRVQGMPPPAQLLFALTLMFGGVAASRLQHTPMIISYCLLPWLWLGLEQVRRRGRMRDILLAGVAGGMCALQLTQVTYFIILACVIYAVAAVVLAQGQRMRLLWQLGVVAILAGGVSAPQWLSTLAWLDQTNRNGLTLEAALPGAIHWQTLVTLLSGNVFSQGRGDSWAFGDISADYLYVGAVPLALWLLWGGEVLRRKPAATRVALCALTLAIMVAVGGATPLFPWLFGWLPGLDLFRRPSDALFLTVPAAAWLGASALQVALQRQPLRLHRVSVAVVAVLGACAAWLAIDHGHPLAFAWLAVSAALGVAAVWVLRRHQSPARWVLALVLLDLLLFNVGTR
;
A
#
# COMPACT_ATOMS: atom_id res chain seq x y z
N MET A 1 -41.76 -5.22 -14.47
CA MET A 1 -41.15 -4.14 -13.69
C MET A 1 -39.89 -3.68 -14.42
N GLN A 2 -40.02 -2.56 -15.11
CA GLN A 2 -38.95 -1.99 -15.95
C GLN A 2 -37.85 -1.40 -15.09
N HIS A 3 -36.62 -1.89 -15.23
CA HIS A 3 -35.42 -1.29 -14.66
C HIS A 3 -35.12 0.03 -15.40
N HIS A 4 -35.44 1.16 -14.80
CA HIS A 4 -34.87 2.44 -15.17
C HIS A 4 -33.40 2.44 -14.75
N SER A 5 -32.52 2.05 -15.66
CA SER A 5 -31.09 2.35 -15.62
C SER A 5 -30.96 3.85 -15.92
N THR A 6 -30.85 4.67 -14.86
CA THR A 6 -30.42 6.05 -14.99
C THR A 6 -28.97 6.05 -15.51
N ALA A 7 -28.82 6.37 -16.78
CA ALA A 7 -27.54 6.66 -17.42
C ALA A 7 -26.92 7.88 -16.73
N ILE A 8 -25.99 7.64 -15.79
CA ILE A 8 -25.17 8.69 -15.21
C ILE A 8 -24.15 9.10 -16.28
N GLU A 9 -24.41 10.28 -16.87
CA GLU A 9 -23.50 11.11 -17.68
C GLU A 9 -22.37 10.36 -18.45
N GLY A 10 -22.74 9.72 -19.55
CA GLY A 10 -21.77 9.10 -20.49
C GLY A 10 -21.01 10.12 -21.40
N GLY A 11 -21.24 11.43 -21.25
CA GLY A 11 -20.78 12.43 -22.22
C GLY A 11 -19.47 13.18 -21.93
N SER A 12 -19.00 13.19 -20.68
CA SER A 12 -17.89 14.08 -20.28
C SER A 12 -16.49 13.45 -20.26
N TRP A 13 -16.36 12.13 -20.43
CA TRP A 13 -15.11 11.38 -20.34
C TRP A 13 -14.46 11.02 -21.68
N GLN A 14 -14.89 11.64 -22.76
CA GLN A 14 -14.40 11.30 -24.12
C GLN A 14 -12.97 11.79 -24.45
N ARG A 15 -12.39 12.68 -23.63
CA ARG A 15 -11.01 13.14 -23.82
C ARG A 15 -10.05 12.29 -22.98
N PRO A 16 -8.87 11.85 -23.51
CA PRO A 16 -7.95 10.95 -22.82
C PRO A 16 -7.59 11.36 -21.39
N TRP A 17 -7.36 12.67 -21.17
CA TRP A 17 -7.05 13.22 -19.84
C TRP A 17 -8.23 13.30 -18.86
N ARG A 18 -9.47 13.03 -19.33
CA ARG A 18 -10.67 12.93 -18.49
C ARG A 18 -10.98 11.50 -18.07
N THR A 19 -10.25 10.51 -18.57
CA THR A 19 -10.36 9.12 -18.11
C THR A 19 -9.78 9.00 -16.69
N PRO A 20 -10.23 8.05 -15.87
CA PRO A 20 -9.63 7.82 -14.55
C PRO A 20 -8.11 7.65 -14.61
N ALA A 21 -7.59 6.98 -15.65
CA ALA A 21 -6.14 6.82 -15.83
C ALA A 21 -5.44 8.15 -16.13
N GLY A 22 -6.02 9.00 -17.00
CA GLY A 22 -5.46 10.33 -17.29
C GLY A 22 -5.48 11.27 -16.08
N VAL A 23 -6.58 11.26 -15.31
CA VAL A 23 -6.66 12.03 -14.06
C VAL A 23 -5.66 11.52 -13.01
N PHE A 24 -5.51 10.20 -12.89
CA PHE A 24 -4.51 9.62 -12.00
C PHE A 24 -3.08 9.97 -12.41
N LEU A 25 -2.78 9.94 -13.70
CA LEU A 25 -1.46 10.34 -14.23
C LEU A 25 -1.15 11.80 -13.88
N ILE A 26 -2.11 12.72 -14.08
CA ILE A 26 -1.94 14.13 -13.69
C ILE A 26 -1.71 14.25 -12.18
N ALA A 27 -2.50 13.59 -11.37
CA ALA A 27 -2.35 13.60 -9.91
C ALA A 27 -0.98 13.02 -9.50
N TRP A 28 -0.52 11.93 -10.13
CA TRP A 28 0.79 11.35 -9.89
C TRP A 28 1.92 12.33 -10.25
N ILE A 29 1.84 13.01 -11.40
CA ILE A 29 2.81 14.04 -11.77
C ILE A 29 2.86 15.16 -10.72
N VAL A 30 1.70 15.67 -10.29
CA VAL A 30 1.61 16.75 -9.29
C VAL A 30 2.19 16.31 -7.95
N LEU A 31 1.81 15.11 -7.46
CA LEU A 31 2.28 14.58 -6.17
C LEU A 31 3.76 14.22 -6.19
N CYS A 32 4.31 13.82 -7.34
CA CYS A 32 5.70 13.40 -7.48
C CYS A 32 6.61 14.48 -8.09
N LEU A 33 6.09 15.67 -8.37
CA LEU A 33 6.81 16.73 -9.08
C LEU A 33 8.19 17.10 -8.49
N PRO A 34 8.36 17.20 -7.15
CA PRO A 34 9.67 17.52 -6.58
C PRO A 34 10.77 16.50 -6.89
N TRP A 35 10.41 15.23 -7.02
CA TRP A 35 11.32 14.13 -7.36
C TRP A 35 11.50 13.98 -8.87
N LEU A 36 10.42 14.13 -9.64
CA LEU A 36 10.47 14.08 -11.11
C LEU A 36 11.29 15.22 -11.71
N SER A 37 11.29 16.39 -11.06
CA SER A 37 12.10 17.54 -11.47
C SER A 37 13.57 17.44 -11.05
N GLY A 38 13.94 16.46 -10.21
CA GLY A 38 15.29 16.32 -9.67
C GLY A 38 15.62 17.27 -8.50
N ILE A 39 14.66 18.10 -8.04
CA ILE A 39 14.85 18.99 -6.87
C ILE A 39 15.02 18.18 -5.58
N LYS A 40 14.32 17.02 -5.49
CA LYS A 40 14.46 16.08 -4.39
C LYS A 40 14.87 14.70 -4.89
N THR A 41 15.52 13.94 -4.03
CA THR A 41 15.77 12.50 -4.18
C THR A 41 15.00 11.73 -3.10
N ILE A 42 14.79 10.43 -3.27
CA ILE A 42 14.29 9.59 -2.20
C ILE A 42 15.44 9.38 -1.21
N PRO A 43 15.30 9.80 0.08
CA PRO A 43 16.42 9.82 1.01
C PRO A 43 16.72 8.45 1.66
N PHE A 44 17.65 8.45 2.61
CA PHE A 44 17.99 7.34 3.50
C PHE A 44 18.37 6.05 2.74
N ASP A 45 17.78 4.91 3.09
CA ASP A 45 18.10 3.60 2.53
C ASP A 45 18.05 3.56 0.99
N ALA A 46 17.19 4.38 0.37
CA ALA A 46 17.12 4.46 -1.09
C ALA A 46 18.45 4.93 -1.69
N VAL A 47 19.09 5.93 -1.08
CA VAL A 47 20.37 6.48 -1.54
C VAL A 47 21.55 5.68 -1.01
N GLN A 48 21.49 5.23 0.25
CA GLN A 48 22.64 4.65 0.95
C GLN A 48 22.80 3.16 0.66
N GLN A 49 21.71 2.44 0.39
CA GLN A 49 21.74 0.99 0.24
C GLN A 49 21.22 0.55 -1.14
N PHE A 50 20.02 0.96 -1.53
CA PHE A 50 19.36 0.36 -2.70
C PHE A 50 19.85 0.92 -4.03
N PHE A 51 20.08 2.22 -4.14
CA PHE A 51 20.67 2.81 -5.35
C PHE A 51 22.05 2.25 -5.65
N PRO A 52 23.03 2.21 -4.71
CA PRO A 52 24.33 1.62 -4.97
C PRO A 52 24.25 0.16 -5.40
N ALA A 53 23.40 -0.65 -4.78
CA ALA A 53 23.25 -2.06 -5.13
C ALA A 53 22.70 -2.27 -6.54
N VAL A 54 21.66 -1.53 -6.91
CA VAL A 54 21.08 -1.60 -8.27
C VAL A 54 22.03 -1.01 -9.30
N SER A 55 22.71 0.08 -8.98
CA SER A 55 23.75 0.71 -9.82
C SER A 55 24.87 -0.27 -10.12
N PHE A 56 25.42 -0.93 -9.09
CA PHE A 56 26.42 -2.00 -9.25
C PHE A 56 25.90 -3.11 -10.17
N SER A 57 24.69 -3.63 -9.92
CA SER A 57 24.12 -4.71 -10.73
C SER A 57 23.96 -4.32 -12.19
N ALA A 58 23.47 -3.09 -12.46
CA ALA A 58 23.31 -2.58 -13.81
C ALA A 58 24.63 -2.39 -14.52
N GLU A 59 25.66 -1.89 -13.81
CA GLU A 59 26.99 -1.70 -14.38
C GLU A 59 27.66 -3.04 -14.74
N GLN A 60 27.59 -4.05 -13.86
CA GLN A 60 28.08 -5.39 -14.16
C GLN A 60 27.43 -5.97 -15.42
N LEU A 61 26.10 -5.86 -15.52
CA LEU A 61 25.38 -6.37 -16.69
C LEU A 61 25.73 -5.62 -17.99
N ARG A 62 26.04 -4.32 -17.95
CA ARG A 62 26.53 -3.56 -19.11
C ARG A 62 27.87 -4.09 -19.61
N HIS A 63 28.69 -4.59 -18.72
CA HIS A 63 29.96 -5.24 -19.03
C HIS A 63 29.82 -6.73 -19.28
N LEU A 64 28.60 -7.28 -19.43
CA LEU A 64 28.28 -8.70 -19.59
C LEU A 64 28.83 -9.57 -18.44
N GLN A 65 28.92 -8.99 -17.25
CA GLN A 65 29.36 -9.66 -16.03
C GLN A 65 28.15 -9.95 -15.14
N ALA A 66 28.19 -11.08 -14.46
CA ALA A 66 27.12 -11.47 -13.56
C ALA A 66 27.24 -10.71 -12.21
N PRO A 67 26.18 -10.04 -11.72
CA PRO A 67 26.22 -9.25 -10.50
C PRO A 67 26.01 -10.10 -9.24
N TRP A 68 26.60 -11.29 -9.16
CA TRP A 68 26.37 -12.22 -8.06
C TRP A 68 27.06 -11.82 -6.77
N TRP A 69 28.28 -11.27 -6.89
CA TRP A 69 29.15 -10.91 -5.77
C TRP A 69 29.54 -9.45 -5.87
N ASN A 70 29.25 -8.68 -4.80
CA ASN A 70 29.63 -7.29 -4.71
C ASN A 70 30.87 -7.14 -3.78
N PRO A 71 32.05 -6.83 -4.32
CA PRO A 71 33.24 -6.71 -3.52
C PRO A 71 33.29 -5.42 -2.68
N TYR A 72 32.42 -4.45 -2.94
CA TYR A 72 32.44 -3.13 -2.30
C TYR A 72 31.61 -3.07 -1.02
N LEU A 73 30.82 -4.10 -0.71
CA LEU A 73 30.02 -4.18 0.49
C LEU A 73 30.64 -5.14 1.50
N TYR A 74 30.87 -4.70 2.71
CA TYR A 74 31.34 -5.53 3.85
C TYR A 74 32.55 -6.40 3.60
N GLY A 75 33.44 -6.00 2.67
CA GLY A 75 34.61 -6.81 2.27
C GLY A 75 34.29 -7.94 1.30
N GLY A 76 33.09 -7.95 0.74
CA GLY A 76 32.52 -8.93 -0.18
C GLY A 76 31.16 -9.44 0.26
N TYR A 77 30.20 -9.40 -0.65
CA TYR A 77 28.79 -9.67 -0.33
C TYR A 77 28.07 -10.42 -1.45
N PRO A 78 27.37 -11.53 -1.16
CA PRO A 78 26.61 -12.28 -2.16
C PRO A 78 25.31 -11.55 -2.52
N GLN A 79 25.42 -10.46 -3.29
CA GLN A 79 24.33 -9.51 -3.53
C GLN A 79 23.08 -10.15 -4.13
N VAL A 80 23.23 -11.17 -4.99
CA VAL A 80 22.09 -11.89 -5.56
C VAL A 80 21.28 -12.63 -4.50
N ALA A 81 21.91 -13.05 -3.40
CA ALA A 81 21.24 -13.81 -2.36
C ALA A 81 20.40 -12.93 -1.41
N ASP A 82 20.65 -11.62 -1.38
CA ASP A 82 19.82 -10.68 -0.63
C ASP A 82 18.67 -10.15 -1.50
N PRO A 83 17.40 -10.54 -1.20
CA PRO A 83 16.26 -10.12 -2.00
C PRO A 83 15.99 -8.62 -1.93
N GLN A 84 16.53 -7.90 -0.94
CA GLN A 84 16.37 -6.45 -0.82
C GLN A 84 17.24 -5.70 -1.84
N MET A 85 18.30 -6.30 -2.38
CA MET A 85 19.21 -5.67 -3.34
C MET A 85 18.62 -5.57 -4.75
N MET A 86 17.46 -6.20 -5.01
CA MET A 86 16.73 -6.14 -6.27
C MET A 86 17.53 -6.58 -7.50
N THR A 87 18.57 -7.38 -7.31
CA THR A 87 19.49 -7.87 -8.35
C THR A 87 18.77 -8.65 -9.46
N LEU A 88 17.65 -9.29 -9.13
CA LEU A 88 16.84 -10.06 -10.07
C LEU A 88 15.51 -9.38 -10.43
N GLN A 89 15.33 -8.08 -10.07
CA GLN A 89 14.11 -7.34 -10.40
C GLN A 89 14.21 -6.63 -11.75
N PRO A 90 13.63 -7.19 -12.83
CA PRO A 90 13.86 -6.67 -14.18
C PRO A 90 13.25 -5.28 -14.38
N THR A 91 12.11 -4.97 -13.73
CA THR A 91 11.47 -3.65 -13.86
C THR A 91 12.27 -2.52 -13.20
N MET A 92 13.18 -2.87 -12.29
CA MET A 92 14.14 -1.93 -11.71
C MET A 92 15.44 -1.91 -12.50
N LEU A 93 15.98 -3.08 -12.80
CA LEU A 93 17.30 -3.25 -13.35
C LEU A 93 17.41 -2.83 -14.82
N LEU A 94 16.44 -3.23 -15.67
CA LEU A 94 16.49 -2.92 -17.11
C LEU A 94 16.50 -1.43 -17.42
N PRO A 95 15.65 -0.56 -16.82
CA PRO A 95 15.77 0.88 -17.01
C PRO A 95 17.13 1.44 -16.56
N MET A 96 17.69 0.92 -15.47
CA MET A 96 18.96 1.39 -14.93
C MET A 96 20.17 1.06 -15.84
N LEU A 97 20.03 0.11 -16.78
CA LEU A 97 21.05 -0.11 -17.82
C LEU A 97 21.29 1.13 -18.70
N LEU A 98 20.33 2.06 -18.79
CA LEU A 98 20.52 3.29 -19.56
C LEU A 98 21.54 4.23 -18.93
N ALA A 99 21.54 4.35 -17.61
CA ALA A 99 22.46 5.18 -16.84
C ALA A 99 22.62 4.66 -15.40
N PRO A 100 23.46 3.63 -15.16
CA PRO A 100 23.56 2.97 -13.85
C PRO A 100 23.90 3.92 -12.70
N GLY A 101 24.76 4.92 -12.92
CA GLY A 101 25.17 5.92 -11.92
C GLY A 101 24.15 7.05 -11.71
N SER A 102 22.97 7.03 -12.34
CA SER A 102 21.99 8.10 -12.22
C SER A 102 21.01 7.88 -11.07
N LEU A 103 21.22 8.57 -9.95
CA LEU A 103 20.29 8.59 -8.82
C LEU A 103 18.93 9.16 -9.22
N HIS A 104 18.89 10.12 -10.16
CA HIS A 104 17.64 10.66 -10.68
C HIS A 104 16.84 9.60 -11.45
N LEU A 105 17.49 8.83 -12.33
CA LEU A 105 16.85 7.73 -13.05
C LEU A 105 16.31 6.67 -12.07
N PHE A 106 17.10 6.28 -11.05
CA PHE A 106 16.64 5.38 -9.99
C PHE A 106 15.36 5.89 -9.33
N THR A 107 15.35 7.16 -8.92
CA THR A 107 14.18 7.81 -8.32
C THR A 107 12.97 7.77 -9.26
N VAL A 108 13.14 8.12 -10.53
CA VAL A 108 12.06 8.08 -11.54
C VAL A 108 11.53 6.66 -11.71
N VAL A 109 12.39 5.64 -11.77
CA VAL A 109 11.98 4.23 -11.91
C VAL A 109 11.17 3.77 -10.70
N VAL A 110 11.55 4.15 -9.49
CA VAL A 110 10.74 3.87 -8.28
C VAL A 110 9.35 4.53 -8.39
N LEU A 111 9.28 5.78 -8.80
CA LEU A 111 8.02 6.49 -8.96
C LEU A 111 7.15 5.92 -10.10
N LEU A 112 7.76 5.36 -11.16
CA LEU A 112 7.03 4.64 -12.21
C LEU A 112 6.38 3.35 -11.69
N HIS A 113 6.96 2.69 -10.69
CA HIS A 113 6.28 1.57 -10.01
C HIS A 113 5.04 2.05 -9.26
N VAL A 114 5.09 3.22 -8.58
CA VAL A 114 3.92 3.83 -7.93
C VAL A 114 2.83 4.15 -8.97
N LEU A 115 3.20 4.69 -10.14
CA LEU A 115 2.27 4.91 -11.25
C LEU A 115 1.65 3.59 -11.72
N ALA A 116 2.47 2.59 -11.97
CA ALA A 116 1.99 1.27 -12.40
C ALA A 116 1.04 0.64 -11.38
N GLY A 117 1.38 0.70 -10.09
CA GLY A 117 0.51 0.24 -8.99
C GLY A 117 -0.85 0.94 -9.00
N GLY A 118 -0.87 2.26 -9.19
CA GLY A 118 -2.11 3.03 -9.29
C GLY A 118 -2.97 2.66 -10.51
N LEU A 119 -2.35 2.40 -11.66
CA LEU A 119 -3.07 1.90 -12.84
C LEU A 119 -3.67 0.50 -12.60
N GLY A 120 -2.95 -0.36 -11.86
CA GLY A 120 -3.48 -1.65 -11.38
C GLY A 120 -4.67 -1.47 -10.44
N ALA A 121 -4.57 -0.53 -9.50
CA ALA A 121 -5.64 -0.20 -8.55
C ALA A 121 -6.91 0.31 -9.25
N LEU A 122 -6.78 1.17 -10.26
CA LEU A 122 -7.91 1.61 -11.09
C LEU A 122 -8.61 0.45 -11.80
N ARG A 123 -7.83 -0.48 -12.37
CA ARG A 123 -8.38 -1.65 -13.03
C ARG A 123 -9.06 -2.60 -12.05
N LEU A 124 -8.44 -2.84 -10.88
CA LEU A 124 -8.99 -3.67 -9.81
C LEU A 124 -10.32 -3.11 -9.32
N SER A 125 -10.38 -1.83 -8.95
CA SER A 125 -11.59 -1.17 -8.46
C SER A 125 -12.70 -1.11 -9.52
N ARG A 126 -12.35 -0.97 -10.81
CA ARG A 126 -13.29 -1.08 -11.92
C ARG A 126 -13.90 -2.47 -12.02
N VAL A 127 -13.10 -3.53 -11.86
CA VAL A 127 -13.59 -4.93 -11.85
C VAL A 127 -14.50 -5.17 -10.65
N GLN A 128 -14.28 -4.47 -9.52
CA GLN A 128 -15.15 -4.50 -8.34
C GLN A 128 -16.43 -3.66 -8.50
N GLY A 129 -16.65 -3.00 -9.65
CA GLY A 129 -17.86 -2.23 -9.96
C GLY A 129 -17.89 -0.83 -9.32
N MET A 130 -16.73 -0.27 -8.98
CA MET A 130 -16.66 1.11 -8.49
C MET A 130 -16.82 2.12 -9.63
N PRO A 131 -17.56 3.25 -9.44
CA PRO A 131 -17.64 4.33 -10.43
C PRO A 131 -16.30 5.10 -10.50
N PRO A 132 -16.03 5.83 -11.60
CA PRO A 132 -14.75 6.51 -11.83
C PRO A 132 -14.20 7.35 -10.66
N PRO A 133 -14.99 8.16 -9.95
CA PRO A 133 -14.48 8.92 -8.80
C PRO A 133 -14.04 8.03 -7.63
N ALA A 134 -14.76 6.91 -7.38
CA ALA A 134 -14.38 5.96 -6.34
C ALA A 134 -13.14 5.15 -6.73
N GLN A 135 -12.96 4.85 -8.04
CA GLN A 135 -11.72 4.24 -8.56
C GLN A 135 -10.52 5.16 -8.30
N LEU A 136 -10.66 6.46 -8.56
CA LEU A 136 -9.60 7.44 -8.32
C LEU A 136 -9.29 7.58 -6.83
N LEU A 137 -10.30 7.69 -5.98
CA LEU A 137 -10.09 7.73 -4.52
C LEU A 137 -9.35 6.47 -4.05
N PHE A 138 -9.78 5.28 -4.50
CA PHE A 138 -9.11 4.02 -4.17
C PHE A 138 -7.64 4.03 -4.57
N ALA A 139 -7.34 4.39 -5.83
CA ALA A 139 -5.97 4.37 -6.36
C ALA A 139 -5.07 5.42 -5.69
N LEU A 140 -5.58 6.63 -5.46
CA LEU A 140 -4.84 7.70 -4.78
C LEU A 140 -4.54 7.33 -3.33
N THR A 141 -5.54 6.87 -2.57
CA THR A 141 -5.34 6.44 -1.18
C THR A 141 -4.39 5.24 -1.10
N LEU A 142 -4.51 4.26 -2.00
CA LEU A 142 -3.68 3.07 -2.00
C LEU A 142 -2.20 3.41 -2.26
N MET A 143 -1.90 4.28 -3.22
CA MET A 143 -0.52 4.57 -3.62
C MET A 143 0.14 5.72 -2.85
N PHE A 144 -0.65 6.62 -2.27
CA PHE A 144 -0.13 7.84 -1.65
C PHE A 144 -0.54 8.01 -0.19
N GLY A 145 -1.28 7.07 0.39
CA GLY A 145 -1.72 7.10 1.79
C GLY A 145 -0.91 6.19 2.70
N GLY A 146 -0.99 6.45 4.00
CA GLY A 146 -0.44 5.62 5.05
C GLY A 146 1.05 5.34 4.91
N VAL A 147 1.45 4.17 5.34
CA VAL A 147 2.84 3.72 5.28
C VAL A 147 3.42 3.67 3.86
N ALA A 148 2.58 3.55 2.82
CA ALA A 148 3.06 3.61 1.44
C ALA A 148 3.66 4.98 1.10
N ALA A 149 3.15 6.07 1.70
CA ALA A 149 3.70 7.40 1.56
C ALA A 149 5.00 7.58 2.33
N SER A 150 5.07 7.13 3.58
CA SER A 150 6.21 7.33 4.48
C SER A 150 7.40 6.39 4.23
N ARG A 151 7.15 5.27 3.55
CA ARG A 151 8.14 4.20 3.34
C ARG A 151 8.76 4.15 1.94
N LEU A 152 8.72 5.25 1.18
CA LEU A 152 9.26 5.29 -0.18
C LEU A 152 10.77 4.97 -0.23
N GLN A 153 11.53 5.32 0.83
CA GLN A 153 12.94 4.96 0.99
C GLN A 153 13.19 3.46 1.09
N HIS A 154 12.22 2.67 1.54
CA HIS A 154 12.33 1.21 1.57
C HIS A 154 11.91 0.62 0.21
N THR A 155 12.68 0.96 -0.81
CA THR A 155 12.40 0.69 -2.23
C THR A 155 11.91 -0.73 -2.54
N PRO A 156 12.53 -1.83 -2.07
CA PRO A 156 12.06 -3.19 -2.37
C PRO A 156 10.65 -3.45 -1.82
N MET A 157 10.30 -2.90 -0.66
CA MET A 157 8.96 -3.02 -0.08
C MET A 157 7.93 -2.30 -0.94
N ILE A 158 8.25 -1.08 -1.41
CA ILE A 158 7.36 -0.29 -2.27
C ILE A 158 7.16 -0.95 -3.62
N ILE A 159 8.20 -1.53 -4.24
CA ILE A 159 8.05 -2.26 -5.50
C ILE A 159 7.08 -3.42 -5.34
N SER A 160 7.25 -4.26 -4.31
CA SER A 160 6.34 -5.37 -4.03
C SER A 160 4.92 -4.87 -3.76
N TYR A 161 4.76 -3.79 -3.00
CA TYR A 161 3.47 -3.19 -2.71
C TYR A 161 2.78 -2.64 -3.97
N CYS A 162 3.51 -2.05 -4.89
CA CYS A 162 2.96 -1.56 -6.17
C CYS A 162 2.51 -2.71 -7.09
N LEU A 163 3.02 -3.92 -6.90
CA LEU A 163 2.57 -5.11 -7.62
C LEU A 163 1.30 -5.75 -7.02
N LEU A 164 0.97 -5.46 -5.75
CA LEU A 164 -0.23 -5.99 -5.08
C LEU A 164 -1.52 -5.76 -5.88
N PRO A 165 -1.83 -4.56 -6.42
CA PRO A 165 -3.07 -4.38 -7.19
C PRO A 165 -3.16 -5.25 -8.44
N TRP A 166 -2.03 -5.53 -9.10
CA TRP A 166 -1.97 -6.40 -10.27
C TRP A 166 -2.13 -7.88 -9.92
N LEU A 167 -1.47 -8.32 -8.85
CA LEU A 167 -1.63 -9.67 -8.31
C LEU A 167 -3.08 -9.92 -7.90
N TRP A 168 -3.66 -9.00 -7.13
CA TRP A 168 -5.06 -9.11 -6.69
C TRP A 168 -6.04 -9.04 -7.87
N LEU A 169 -5.81 -8.16 -8.84
CA LEU A 169 -6.57 -8.10 -10.09
C LEU A 169 -6.53 -9.44 -10.83
N GLY A 170 -5.35 -10.02 -10.97
CA GLY A 170 -5.17 -11.33 -11.61
C GLY A 170 -5.95 -12.42 -10.88
N LEU A 171 -5.79 -12.55 -9.56
CA LEU A 171 -6.52 -13.52 -8.74
C LEU A 171 -8.05 -13.34 -8.82
N GLU A 172 -8.53 -12.09 -8.77
CA GLU A 172 -9.97 -11.80 -8.92
C GLU A 172 -10.48 -12.15 -10.31
N GLN A 173 -9.69 -11.96 -11.36
CA GLN A 173 -10.07 -12.35 -12.72
C GLN A 173 -10.01 -13.86 -12.93
N VAL A 174 -9.04 -14.56 -12.35
CA VAL A 174 -9.00 -16.04 -12.32
C VAL A 174 -10.29 -16.57 -11.68
N ARG A 175 -10.66 -16.04 -10.52
CA ARG A 175 -11.91 -16.41 -9.82
C ARG A 175 -13.17 -16.17 -10.68
N ARG A 176 -13.23 -15.03 -11.41
CA ARG A 176 -14.42 -14.65 -12.20
C ARG A 176 -14.50 -15.31 -13.56
N ARG A 177 -13.36 -15.42 -14.27
CA ARG A 177 -13.30 -15.78 -15.68
C ARG A 177 -12.43 -17.01 -15.93
N GLY A 178 -11.29 -17.11 -15.21
CA GLY A 178 -10.33 -18.21 -15.31
C GLY A 178 -9.69 -18.35 -16.70
N ARG A 179 -9.43 -17.25 -17.40
CA ARG A 179 -8.75 -17.25 -18.70
C ARG A 179 -7.24 -17.36 -18.52
N MET A 180 -6.53 -17.92 -19.51
CA MET A 180 -5.06 -18.05 -19.45
C MET A 180 -4.35 -16.72 -19.17
N ARG A 181 -4.77 -15.63 -19.81
CA ARG A 181 -4.22 -14.28 -19.56
C ARG A 181 -4.37 -13.83 -18.11
N ASP A 182 -5.44 -14.24 -17.43
CA ASP A 182 -5.71 -13.86 -16.03
C ASP A 182 -4.78 -14.67 -15.10
N ILE A 183 -4.53 -15.94 -15.43
CA ILE A 183 -3.56 -16.82 -14.77
C ILE A 183 -2.14 -16.29 -14.95
N LEU A 184 -1.77 -15.92 -16.18
CA LEU A 184 -0.44 -15.33 -16.46
C LEU A 184 -0.25 -14.01 -15.70
N LEU A 185 -1.25 -13.12 -15.69
CA LEU A 185 -1.18 -11.87 -14.94
C LEU A 185 -0.94 -12.11 -13.44
N ALA A 186 -1.72 -13.02 -12.83
CA ALA A 186 -1.59 -13.34 -11.41
C ALA A 186 -0.23 -14.00 -11.12
N GLY A 187 0.20 -14.97 -11.95
CA GLY A 187 1.45 -15.69 -11.76
C GLY A 187 2.67 -14.79 -11.90
N VAL A 188 2.73 -14.00 -12.98
CA VAL A 188 3.86 -13.06 -13.20
C VAL A 188 3.87 -11.97 -12.14
N ALA A 189 2.74 -11.32 -11.84
CA ALA A 189 2.70 -10.30 -10.80
C ALA A 189 3.06 -10.84 -9.41
N GLY A 190 2.61 -12.07 -9.10
CA GLY A 190 2.97 -12.77 -7.86
C GLY A 190 4.46 -13.10 -7.78
N GLY A 191 5.03 -13.63 -8.85
CA GLY A 191 6.46 -13.96 -8.92
C GLY A 191 7.34 -12.71 -8.85
N MET A 192 6.99 -11.65 -9.59
CA MET A 192 7.68 -10.37 -9.54
C MET A 192 7.60 -9.72 -8.15
N CYS A 193 6.47 -9.85 -7.45
CA CYS A 193 6.33 -9.44 -6.05
C CYS A 193 7.26 -10.25 -5.13
N ALA A 194 7.34 -11.56 -5.33
CA ALA A 194 8.13 -12.47 -4.51
C ALA A 194 9.65 -12.40 -4.75
N LEU A 195 10.10 -11.73 -5.82
CA LEU A 195 11.53 -11.43 -6.03
C LEU A 195 12.12 -10.55 -4.92
N GLN A 196 11.35 -9.66 -4.30
CA GLN A 196 11.76 -8.90 -3.12
C GLN A 196 11.14 -9.51 -1.87
N LEU A 197 11.75 -10.57 -1.36
CA LEU A 197 11.27 -11.28 -0.16
C LEU A 197 11.55 -10.46 1.10
N THR A 198 10.75 -9.40 1.27
CA THR A 198 10.69 -8.60 2.50
C THR A 198 9.51 -9.06 3.35
N GLN A 199 9.42 -8.61 4.60
CA GLN A 199 8.27 -8.90 5.44
C GLN A 199 6.95 -8.36 4.85
N VAL A 200 6.98 -7.19 4.18
CA VAL A 200 5.83 -6.66 3.44
C VAL A 200 5.37 -7.63 2.36
N THR A 201 6.31 -8.17 1.58
CA THR A 201 6.03 -9.19 0.55
C THR A 201 5.42 -10.44 1.17
N TYR A 202 5.97 -10.89 2.29
CA TYR A 202 5.44 -12.04 3.03
C TYR A 202 3.96 -11.84 3.43
N PHE A 203 3.62 -10.68 4.02
CA PHE A 203 2.24 -10.37 4.37
C PHE A 203 1.33 -10.20 3.16
N ILE A 204 1.81 -9.64 2.05
CA ILE A 204 1.06 -9.55 0.79
C ILE A 204 0.73 -10.94 0.26
N ILE A 205 1.72 -11.82 0.18
CA ILE A 205 1.54 -13.21 -0.30
C ILE A 205 0.57 -13.95 0.62
N LEU A 206 0.74 -13.85 1.94
CA LEU A 206 -0.14 -14.46 2.91
C LEU A 206 -1.60 -14.00 2.74
N ALA A 207 -1.84 -12.69 2.58
CA ALA A 207 -3.18 -12.15 2.35
C ALA A 207 -3.77 -12.67 1.02
N CYS A 208 -2.96 -12.76 -0.04
CA CYS A 208 -3.39 -13.32 -1.32
C CYS A 208 -3.67 -14.83 -1.25
N VAL A 209 -2.90 -15.60 -0.48
CA VAL A 209 -3.16 -17.03 -0.22
C VAL A 209 -4.46 -17.20 0.57
N ILE A 210 -4.68 -16.42 1.62
CA ILE A 210 -5.94 -16.43 2.36
C ILE A 210 -7.12 -16.12 1.44
N TYR A 211 -6.98 -15.10 0.58
CA TYR A 211 -7.99 -14.77 -0.42
C TYR A 211 -8.24 -15.93 -1.39
N ALA A 212 -7.19 -16.58 -1.91
CA ALA A 212 -7.29 -17.71 -2.84
C ALA A 212 -7.99 -18.90 -2.19
N VAL A 213 -7.61 -19.27 -0.96
CA VAL A 213 -8.26 -20.33 -0.17
C VAL A 213 -9.73 -20.01 0.05
N ALA A 214 -10.06 -18.81 0.50
CA ALA A 214 -11.44 -18.38 0.69
C ALA A 214 -12.24 -18.46 -0.62
N ALA A 215 -11.64 -18.06 -1.75
CA ALA A 215 -12.27 -18.15 -3.07
C ALA A 215 -12.60 -19.59 -3.45
N VAL A 216 -11.70 -20.55 -3.19
CA VAL A 216 -11.92 -21.98 -3.44
C VAL A 216 -13.02 -22.55 -2.54
N VAL A 217 -12.96 -22.23 -1.23
CA VAL A 217 -13.95 -22.70 -0.25
C VAL A 217 -15.36 -22.23 -0.60
N LEU A 218 -15.48 -20.97 -1.03
CA LEU A 218 -16.75 -20.34 -1.37
C LEU A 218 -17.22 -20.66 -2.80
N ALA A 219 -16.37 -21.25 -3.65
CA ALA A 219 -16.73 -21.60 -5.04
C ALA A 219 -17.66 -22.80 -5.08
N GLN A 220 -18.95 -22.57 -5.29
CA GLN A 220 -19.94 -23.64 -5.47
C GLN A 220 -19.81 -24.23 -6.88
N GLY A 221 -19.65 -25.57 -6.96
CA GLY A 221 -19.63 -26.32 -8.23
C GLY A 221 -18.37 -26.16 -9.10
N GLN A 222 -17.44 -25.26 -8.78
CA GLN A 222 -16.23 -25.01 -9.58
C GLN A 222 -14.92 -25.11 -8.77
N ARG A 223 -14.96 -25.71 -7.59
CA ARG A 223 -13.81 -25.76 -6.66
C ARG A 223 -12.56 -26.36 -7.28
N MET A 224 -12.69 -27.54 -7.94
CA MET A 224 -11.55 -28.25 -8.53
C MET A 224 -10.92 -27.45 -9.68
N ARG A 225 -11.73 -26.84 -10.53
CA ARG A 225 -11.25 -25.96 -11.60
C ARG A 225 -10.47 -24.76 -11.04
N LEU A 226 -11.03 -24.08 -10.03
CA LEU A 226 -10.40 -22.93 -9.43
C LEU A 226 -9.11 -23.32 -8.70
N LEU A 227 -9.12 -24.44 -7.97
CA LEU A 227 -7.93 -24.98 -7.29
C LEU A 227 -6.80 -25.25 -8.30
N TRP A 228 -7.12 -25.91 -9.43
CA TRP A 228 -6.15 -26.15 -10.49
C TRP A 228 -5.59 -24.83 -11.06
N GLN A 229 -6.45 -23.87 -11.37
CA GLN A 229 -6.02 -22.57 -11.93
C GLN A 229 -5.12 -21.80 -10.96
N LEU A 230 -5.46 -21.78 -9.66
CA LEU A 230 -4.63 -21.16 -8.62
C LEU A 230 -3.33 -21.93 -8.38
N GLY A 231 -3.35 -23.26 -8.53
CA GLY A 231 -2.14 -24.09 -8.56
C GLY A 231 -1.18 -23.69 -9.69
N VAL A 232 -1.71 -23.48 -10.89
CA VAL A 232 -0.90 -22.98 -12.02
C VAL A 232 -0.37 -21.56 -11.74
N VAL A 233 -1.17 -20.66 -11.14
CA VAL A 233 -0.70 -19.34 -10.69
C VAL A 233 0.47 -19.48 -9.72
N ALA A 234 0.37 -20.36 -8.72
CA ALA A 234 1.41 -20.60 -7.73
C ALA A 234 2.72 -21.15 -8.37
N ILE A 235 2.58 -22.11 -9.31
CA ILE A 235 3.73 -22.65 -10.05
C ILE A 235 4.42 -21.57 -10.88
N LEU A 236 3.66 -20.74 -11.60
CA LEU A 236 4.21 -19.63 -12.38
C LEU A 236 4.89 -18.59 -11.49
N ALA A 237 4.25 -18.21 -10.36
CA ALA A 237 4.83 -17.26 -9.41
C ALA A 237 6.12 -17.83 -8.79
N GLY A 238 6.10 -19.11 -8.38
CA GLY A 238 7.27 -19.81 -7.87
C GLY A 238 8.40 -19.89 -8.91
N GLY A 239 8.09 -20.23 -10.16
CA GLY A 239 9.07 -20.29 -11.26
C GLY A 239 9.74 -18.94 -11.54
N VAL A 240 8.98 -17.84 -11.56
CA VAL A 240 9.51 -16.48 -11.75
C VAL A 240 10.42 -16.07 -10.58
N SER A 241 10.06 -16.41 -9.34
CA SER A 241 10.82 -16.02 -8.15
C SER A 241 11.87 -17.04 -7.70
N ALA A 242 11.88 -18.25 -8.28
CA ALA A 242 12.80 -19.34 -7.90
C ALA A 242 14.28 -18.94 -7.87
N PRO A 243 14.84 -18.19 -8.86
CA PRO A 243 16.23 -17.80 -8.80
C PRO A 243 16.59 -17.01 -7.54
N GLN A 244 15.71 -16.13 -7.10
CA GLN A 244 15.90 -15.35 -5.86
C GLN A 244 15.79 -16.25 -4.62
N TRP A 245 14.74 -17.06 -4.55
CA TRP A 245 14.50 -17.92 -3.38
C TRP A 245 15.61 -18.95 -3.18
N LEU A 246 16.05 -19.60 -4.26
CA LEU A 246 17.14 -20.58 -4.19
C LEU A 246 18.44 -19.94 -3.72
N SER A 247 18.78 -18.76 -4.25
CA SER A 247 19.98 -18.03 -3.82
C SER A 247 19.88 -17.58 -2.36
N THR A 248 18.73 -17.08 -1.94
CA THR A 248 18.50 -16.62 -0.57
C THR A 248 18.56 -17.79 0.42
N LEU A 249 17.91 -18.91 0.10
CA LEU A 249 17.92 -20.10 0.97
C LEU A 249 19.31 -20.71 1.10
N ALA A 250 20.09 -20.75 0.00
CA ALA A 250 21.46 -21.25 0.03
C ALA A 250 22.40 -20.41 0.92
N TRP A 251 22.06 -19.14 1.13
CA TRP A 251 22.86 -18.23 1.96
C TRP A 251 22.30 -18.03 3.38
N LEU A 252 21.07 -18.45 3.64
CA LEU A 252 20.32 -18.14 4.86
C LEU A 252 21.07 -18.52 6.14
N ASP A 253 21.71 -19.69 6.17
CA ASP A 253 22.46 -20.19 7.33
C ASP A 253 23.67 -19.34 7.72
N GLN A 254 24.14 -18.50 6.80
CA GLN A 254 25.26 -17.58 7.02
C GLN A 254 24.79 -16.17 7.41
N THR A 255 23.49 -15.99 7.59
CA THR A 255 22.87 -14.70 7.93
C THR A 255 22.40 -14.66 9.37
N ASN A 256 22.17 -13.46 9.88
CA ASN A 256 21.51 -13.25 11.17
C ASN A 256 19.97 -13.35 11.09
N ARG A 257 19.44 -13.95 10.01
CA ARG A 257 18.00 -14.08 9.78
C ARG A 257 17.49 -15.50 9.95
N ASN A 258 18.36 -16.46 10.06
CA ASN A 258 17.98 -17.85 10.26
C ASN A 258 17.49 -18.07 11.69
N GLY A 259 16.17 -18.27 11.84
CA GLY A 259 15.55 -18.60 13.14
C GLY A 259 15.67 -17.48 14.19
N LEU A 260 15.17 -16.28 13.88
CA LEU A 260 15.11 -15.20 14.87
C LEU A 260 14.32 -15.61 16.09
N THR A 261 14.76 -15.17 17.27
CA THR A 261 13.94 -15.23 18.47
C THR A 261 12.82 -14.18 18.42
N LEU A 262 11.74 -14.41 19.18
CA LEU A 262 10.66 -13.43 19.26
C LEU A 262 11.18 -12.06 19.71
N GLU A 263 12.07 -12.01 20.68
CA GLU A 263 12.69 -10.79 21.17
C GLU A 263 13.45 -10.03 20.07
N ALA A 264 14.19 -10.76 19.21
CA ALA A 264 14.89 -10.18 18.07
C ALA A 264 13.96 -9.73 16.93
N ALA A 265 12.74 -10.26 16.86
CA ALA A 265 11.74 -9.91 15.86
C ALA A 265 10.88 -8.68 16.24
N LEU A 266 10.72 -8.40 17.53
CA LEU A 266 9.87 -7.30 18.04
C LEU A 266 10.36 -5.88 17.75
N PRO A 267 11.66 -5.58 17.64
CA PRO A 267 12.13 -4.22 17.33
C PRO A 267 11.50 -3.67 16.04
N GLY A 268 10.99 -2.43 16.11
CA GLY A 268 10.25 -1.80 15.03
C GLY A 268 8.74 -2.09 15.05
N ALA A 269 8.20 -2.67 16.13
CA ALA A 269 6.77 -2.57 16.43
C ALA A 269 6.37 -1.11 16.65
N ILE A 270 5.13 -0.76 16.30
CA ILE A 270 4.62 0.59 16.57
C ILE A 270 4.20 0.73 18.03
N HIS A 271 4.28 1.94 18.55
CA HIS A 271 3.66 2.30 19.81
C HIS A 271 2.16 2.56 19.62
N TRP A 272 1.35 2.36 20.66
CA TRP A 272 -0.10 2.61 20.57
C TRP A 272 -0.41 4.08 20.26
N GLN A 273 0.46 5.02 20.70
CA GLN A 273 0.35 6.44 20.39
C GLN A 273 0.36 6.73 18.88
N THR A 274 1.03 5.89 18.09
CA THR A 274 1.06 5.99 16.63
C THR A 274 -0.33 5.98 15.99
N LEU A 275 -1.32 5.35 16.64
CA LEU A 275 -2.69 5.27 16.13
C LEU A 275 -3.34 6.64 15.96
N VAL A 276 -2.91 7.67 16.70
CA VAL A 276 -3.43 9.05 16.53
C VAL A 276 -3.11 9.62 15.15
N THR A 277 -2.06 9.11 14.48
CA THR A 277 -1.71 9.53 13.12
C THR A 277 -2.77 9.14 12.07
N LEU A 278 -3.70 8.24 12.38
CA LEU A 278 -4.89 8.01 11.56
C LEU A 278 -5.74 9.27 11.36
N LEU A 279 -5.70 10.20 12.31
CA LEU A 279 -6.49 11.45 12.27
C LEU A 279 -5.81 12.53 11.44
N SER A 280 -4.48 12.62 11.52
CA SER A 280 -3.70 13.62 10.79
C SER A 280 -2.25 13.16 10.63
N GLY A 281 -1.71 13.28 9.43
CA GLY A 281 -0.35 12.86 9.11
C GLY A 281 0.76 13.68 9.79
N ASN A 282 0.44 14.89 10.26
CA ASN A 282 1.42 15.80 10.85
C ASN A 282 1.27 15.95 12.37
N VAL A 283 0.53 15.08 13.05
CA VAL A 283 0.39 15.14 14.53
C VAL A 283 1.75 15.12 15.20
N PHE A 284 2.66 14.28 14.74
CA PHE A 284 4.02 14.14 15.31
C PHE A 284 5.08 14.94 14.53
N SER A 285 4.69 15.90 13.69
CA SER A 285 5.61 16.65 12.81
C SER A 285 6.50 15.75 11.94
N GLN A 286 6.01 14.58 11.54
CA GLN A 286 6.78 13.59 10.77
C GLN A 286 7.26 14.16 9.44
N GLY A 287 8.51 13.84 9.07
CA GLY A 287 9.17 14.40 7.89
C GLY A 287 9.66 15.83 8.06
N ARG A 288 9.61 16.39 9.27
CA ARG A 288 10.12 17.70 9.65
C ARG A 288 11.18 17.55 10.73
N GLY A 289 12.03 18.56 10.89
CA GLY A 289 13.16 18.51 11.82
C GLY A 289 12.78 18.45 13.30
N ASP A 290 11.53 18.78 13.63
CA ASP A 290 10.95 18.83 14.97
C ASP A 290 10.02 17.63 15.27
N SER A 291 10.26 16.50 14.62
CA SER A 291 9.46 15.30 14.85
C SER A 291 9.59 14.78 16.28
N TRP A 292 8.44 14.51 16.92
CA TRP A 292 8.32 13.96 18.27
C TRP A 292 7.62 12.60 18.30
N ALA A 293 7.71 11.84 17.19
CA ALA A 293 7.21 10.46 17.08
C ALA A 293 7.90 9.53 18.10
N PHE A 294 7.17 8.51 18.57
CA PHE A 294 7.62 7.60 19.65
C PHE A 294 8.51 6.46 19.14
N GLY A 295 8.57 6.23 17.85
CA GLY A 295 9.32 5.13 17.24
C GLY A 295 9.94 5.50 15.90
N ASP A 296 10.00 4.53 14.99
CA ASP A 296 10.49 4.77 13.63
C ASP A 296 9.51 5.68 12.88
N ILE A 297 9.96 6.91 12.59
CA ILE A 297 9.18 7.95 11.92
C ILE A 297 8.53 7.47 10.61
N SER A 298 9.15 6.51 9.91
CA SER A 298 8.63 5.95 8.68
C SER A 298 7.56 4.89 8.92
N ALA A 299 7.60 4.18 10.05
CA ALA A 299 6.60 3.20 10.46
C ALA A 299 5.41 3.85 11.18
N ASP A 300 5.66 4.95 11.89
CA ASP A 300 4.67 5.66 12.71
C ASP A 300 3.77 6.58 11.89
N TYR A 301 3.39 6.18 10.65
CA TYR A 301 2.57 6.98 9.76
C TYR A 301 1.42 6.16 9.16
N LEU A 302 0.21 6.29 9.77
CA LEU A 302 -0.97 5.55 9.34
C LEU A 302 -1.98 6.41 8.56
N TYR A 303 -1.68 7.68 8.30
CA TYR A 303 -2.61 8.62 7.71
C TYR A 303 -2.93 8.30 6.26
N VAL A 304 -4.15 7.85 6.01
CA VAL A 304 -4.67 7.51 4.67
C VAL A 304 -5.42 8.66 3.99
N GLY A 305 -5.61 9.76 4.70
CA GLY A 305 -6.34 10.95 4.26
C GLY A 305 -7.57 11.25 5.11
N ALA A 306 -7.81 12.53 5.40
CA ALA A 306 -9.00 12.98 6.15
C ALA A 306 -10.29 12.76 5.36
N VAL A 307 -10.24 12.93 4.03
CA VAL A 307 -11.41 12.77 3.17
C VAL A 307 -11.90 11.31 3.15
N PRO A 308 -11.07 10.28 2.88
CA PRO A 308 -11.50 8.88 3.00
C PRO A 308 -12.04 8.53 4.38
N LEU A 309 -11.39 9.03 5.44
CA LEU A 309 -11.83 8.80 6.82
C LEU A 309 -13.21 9.40 7.09
N ALA A 310 -13.43 10.68 6.76
CA ALA A 310 -14.71 11.36 6.94
C ALA A 310 -15.85 10.67 6.18
N LEU A 311 -15.58 10.26 4.94
CA LEU A 311 -16.54 9.50 4.13
C LEU A 311 -16.91 8.18 4.81
N TRP A 312 -15.93 7.46 5.31
CA TRP A 312 -16.17 6.20 6.02
C TRP A 312 -16.96 6.41 7.31
N LEU A 313 -16.64 7.40 8.11
CA LEU A 313 -17.37 7.68 9.35
C LEU A 313 -18.86 7.93 9.10
N LEU A 314 -19.18 8.68 8.03
CA LEU A 314 -20.53 9.15 7.75
C LEU A 314 -21.37 8.18 6.94
N TRP A 315 -20.79 7.42 6.02
CA TRP A 315 -21.50 6.46 5.17
C TRP A 315 -21.12 5.00 5.42
N GLY A 316 -20.17 4.72 6.31
CA GLY A 316 -19.72 3.37 6.61
C GLY A 316 -20.81 2.42 7.07
N GLY A 317 -21.80 2.91 7.84
CA GLY A 317 -22.95 2.11 8.22
C GLY A 317 -23.82 1.70 7.02
N GLU A 318 -23.93 2.54 5.99
CA GLU A 318 -24.64 2.19 4.75
C GLU A 318 -23.80 1.25 3.86
N VAL A 319 -22.48 1.42 3.83
CA VAL A 319 -21.57 0.46 3.16
C VAL A 319 -21.69 -0.92 3.80
N LEU A 320 -21.68 -0.99 5.15
CA LEU A 320 -21.83 -2.24 5.89
C LEU A 320 -23.17 -2.93 5.58
N ARG A 321 -24.25 -2.15 5.46
CA ARG A 321 -25.56 -2.69 5.10
C ARG A 321 -25.59 -3.28 3.68
N ARG A 322 -24.95 -2.61 2.71
CA ARG A 322 -24.99 -2.99 1.29
C ARG A 322 -23.96 -4.06 0.90
N LYS A 323 -22.79 -4.03 1.52
CA LYS A 323 -21.66 -4.92 1.25
C LYS A 323 -21.13 -5.56 2.55
N PRO A 324 -21.97 -6.29 3.31
CA PRO A 324 -21.62 -6.69 4.68
C PRO A 324 -20.38 -7.58 4.74
N ALA A 325 -20.26 -8.57 3.85
CA ALA A 325 -19.13 -9.48 3.84
C ALA A 325 -17.81 -8.76 3.52
N ALA A 326 -17.76 -7.99 2.42
CA ALA A 326 -16.56 -7.26 2.02
C ALA A 326 -16.15 -6.20 3.06
N THR A 327 -17.12 -5.52 3.68
CA THR A 327 -16.86 -4.55 4.73
C THR A 327 -16.27 -5.19 5.97
N ARG A 328 -16.82 -6.33 6.42
CA ARG A 328 -16.28 -7.08 7.56
C ARG A 328 -14.86 -7.56 7.28
N VAL A 329 -14.60 -8.10 6.08
CA VAL A 329 -13.25 -8.53 5.68
C VAL A 329 -12.26 -7.36 5.72
N ALA A 330 -12.64 -6.19 5.17
CA ALA A 330 -11.76 -5.02 5.18
C ALA A 330 -11.50 -4.50 6.62
N LEU A 331 -12.52 -4.46 7.49
CA LEU A 331 -12.36 -4.09 8.89
C LEU A 331 -11.50 -5.10 9.67
N CYS A 332 -11.73 -6.41 9.46
CA CYS A 332 -10.91 -7.44 10.05
C CYS A 332 -9.44 -7.34 9.62
N ALA A 333 -9.19 -7.17 8.32
CA ALA A 333 -7.84 -7.01 7.79
C ALA A 333 -7.12 -5.80 8.41
N LEU A 334 -7.82 -4.65 8.50
CA LEU A 334 -7.29 -3.44 9.13
C LEU A 334 -6.98 -3.67 10.61
N THR A 335 -7.90 -4.25 11.37
CA THR A 335 -7.73 -4.51 12.81
C THR A 335 -6.60 -5.51 13.06
N LEU A 336 -6.57 -6.64 12.33
CA LEU A 336 -5.53 -7.65 12.48
C LEU A 336 -4.15 -7.11 12.12
N ALA A 337 -4.03 -6.31 11.05
CA ALA A 337 -2.78 -5.70 10.66
C ALA A 337 -2.25 -4.73 11.74
N ILE A 338 -3.12 -3.94 12.37
CA ILE A 338 -2.75 -3.07 13.49
C ILE A 338 -2.35 -3.92 14.72
N MET A 339 -3.10 -4.97 15.06
CA MET A 339 -2.76 -5.85 16.17
C MET A 339 -1.43 -6.56 15.98
N VAL A 340 -1.08 -6.94 14.76
CA VAL A 340 0.25 -7.48 14.42
C VAL A 340 1.31 -6.38 14.57
N ALA A 341 1.04 -5.18 14.06
CA ALA A 341 2.01 -4.09 14.01
C ALA A 341 2.43 -3.57 15.39
N VAL A 342 1.56 -3.64 16.39
CA VAL A 342 1.92 -3.28 17.79
C VAL A 342 2.78 -4.36 18.48
N GLY A 343 3.08 -5.44 17.80
CA GLY A 343 4.01 -6.47 18.24
C GLY A 343 3.65 -7.09 19.59
N GLY A 344 4.57 -7.01 20.56
CA GLY A 344 4.39 -7.58 21.90
C GLY A 344 3.32 -6.91 22.77
N ALA A 345 2.77 -5.75 22.36
CA ALA A 345 1.68 -5.11 23.09
C ALA A 345 0.34 -5.89 22.98
N THR A 346 0.24 -6.81 22.03
CA THR A 346 -0.88 -7.76 21.92
C THR A 346 -0.36 -9.19 21.83
N PRO A 347 -1.15 -10.20 22.23
CA PRO A 347 -0.73 -11.61 22.12
C PRO A 347 -0.72 -12.13 20.67
N LEU A 348 -1.26 -11.37 19.71
CA LEU A 348 -1.45 -11.84 18.34
C LEU A 348 -0.14 -12.07 17.60
N PHE A 349 0.80 -11.10 17.61
CA PHE A 349 2.08 -11.27 16.94
C PHE A 349 2.93 -12.38 17.57
N PRO A 350 3.11 -12.47 18.91
CA PRO A 350 3.79 -13.59 19.54
C PRO A 350 3.18 -14.95 19.19
N TRP A 351 1.86 -15.05 19.16
CA TRP A 351 1.17 -16.28 18.78
C TRP A 351 1.43 -16.64 17.31
N LEU A 352 1.28 -15.68 16.37
CA LEU A 352 1.58 -15.90 14.95
C LEU A 352 3.05 -16.29 14.73
N PHE A 353 3.96 -15.66 15.45
CA PHE A 353 5.39 -15.93 15.37
C PHE A 353 5.74 -17.40 15.69
N GLY A 354 5.05 -18.00 16.63
CA GLY A 354 5.23 -19.40 16.97
C GLY A 354 4.56 -20.39 16.01
N TRP A 355 3.61 -19.95 15.19
CA TRP A 355 2.81 -20.85 14.35
C TRP A 355 2.97 -20.64 12.85
N LEU A 356 3.33 -19.43 12.43
CA LEU A 356 3.32 -19.06 11.02
C LEU A 356 4.70 -19.31 10.40
N PRO A 357 4.85 -20.31 9.50
CA PRO A 357 6.14 -20.67 8.93
C PRO A 357 6.80 -19.49 8.23
N GLY A 358 8.10 -19.27 8.52
CA GLY A 358 8.91 -18.25 7.89
C GLY A 358 8.71 -16.83 8.46
N LEU A 359 7.81 -16.62 9.44
CA LEU A 359 7.71 -15.33 10.11
C LEU A 359 8.96 -15.02 10.96
N ASP A 360 9.63 -16.06 11.43
CA ASP A 360 10.89 -16.03 12.17
C ASP A 360 12.12 -15.61 11.33
N LEU A 361 11.94 -15.36 10.03
CA LEU A 361 12.97 -14.78 9.16
C LEU A 361 12.92 -13.25 9.15
N PHE A 362 11.90 -12.64 9.73
CA PHE A 362 11.63 -11.21 9.61
C PHE A 362 11.60 -10.49 10.96
N ARG A 363 11.96 -9.21 10.91
CA ARG A 363 11.83 -8.24 12.00
C ARG A 363 10.80 -7.18 11.61
N ARG A 364 10.40 -6.32 12.56
CA ARG A 364 9.52 -5.17 12.36
C ARG A 364 8.05 -5.56 12.13
N PRO A 365 7.33 -5.92 13.19
CA PRO A 365 5.89 -6.20 13.10
C PRO A 365 5.07 -5.09 12.41
N SER A 366 5.55 -3.83 12.47
CA SER A 366 4.95 -2.66 11.80
C SER A 366 4.80 -2.80 10.28
N ASP A 367 5.53 -3.70 9.64
CA ASP A 367 5.39 -3.93 8.20
C ASP A 367 4.01 -4.51 7.82
N ALA A 368 3.28 -5.08 8.78
CA ALA A 368 1.88 -5.48 8.60
C ALA A 368 0.97 -4.29 8.26
N LEU A 369 1.35 -3.06 8.62
CA LEU A 369 0.59 -1.84 8.31
C LEU A 369 0.39 -1.60 6.82
N PHE A 370 1.22 -2.17 5.95
CA PHE A 370 0.98 -2.13 4.51
C PHE A 370 -0.35 -2.76 4.11
N LEU A 371 -0.92 -3.67 4.91
CA LEU A 371 -2.25 -4.24 4.68
C LEU A 371 -3.39 -3.34 5.17
N THR A 372 -3.12 -2.35 6.02
CA THR A 372 -4.15 -1.38 6.45
C THR A 372 -4.56 -0.46 5.31
N VAL A 373 -3.61 -0.09 4.46
CA VAL A 373 -3.84 0.90 3.39
C VAL A 373 -4.86 0.40 2.33
N PRO A 374 -4.75 -0.82 1.76
CA PRO A 374 -5.77 -1.34 0.83
C PRO A 374 -7.15 -1.49 1.47
N ALA A 375 -7.22 -1.86 2.76
CA ALA A 375 -8.47 -1.95 3.47
C ALA A 375 -9.13 -0.56 3.65
N ALA A 376 -8.38 0.42 4.13
CA ALA A 376 -8.86 1.80 4.31
C ALA A 376 -9.24 2.46 2.96
N ALA A 377 -8.42 2.25 1.92
CA ALA A 377 -8.72 2.73 0.57
C ALA A 377 -10.04 2.17 0.03
N TRP A 378 -10.28 0.87 0.24
CA TRP A 378 -11.53 0.21 -0.17
C TRP A 378 -12.73 0.74 0.62
N LEU A 379 -12.59 0.93 1.94
CA LEU A 379 -13.66 1.46 2.80
C LEU A 379 -14.03 2.89 2.39
N GLY A 380 -13.04 3.78 2.23
CA GLY A 380 -13.25 5.18 1.80
C GLY A 380 -13.86 5.28 0.40
N ALA A 381 -13.36 4.50 -0.57
CA ALA A 381 -13.88 4.48 -1.94
C ALA A 381 -15.32 3.93 -2.01
N SER A 382 -15.64 2.88 -1.23
CA SER A 382 -16.99 2.36 -1.12
C SER A 382 -17.95 3.37 -0.48
N ALA A 383 -17.48 4.13 0.52
CA ALA A 383 -18.25 5.20 1.13
C ALA A 383 -18.51 6.35 0.14
N LEU A 384 -17.52 6.73 -0.66
CA LEU A 384 -17.71 7.72 -1.74
C LEU A 384 -18.73 7.23 -2.77
N GLN A 385 -18.67 5.96 -3.17
CA GLN A 385 -19.66 5.38 -4.10
C GLN A 385 -21.07 5.53 -3.56
N VAL A 386 -21.30 5.22 -2.28
CA VAL A 386 -22.60 5.33 -1.61
C VAL A 386 -23.05 6.78 -1.49
N ALA A 387 -22.12 7.68 -1.13
CA ALA A 387 -22.40 9.12 -1.03
C ALA A 387 -22.82 9.74 -2.37
N LEU A 388 -22.13 9.39 -3.47
CA LEU A 388 -22.46 9.85 -4.83
C LEU A 388 -23.82 9.35 -5.31
N GLN A 389 -24.30 8.22 -4.81
CA GLN A 389 -25.65 7.71 -5.03
C GLN A 389 -26.71 8.43 -4.20
N ARG A 390 -26.35 9.53 -3.51
CA ARG A 390 -27.21 10.33 -2.63
C ARG A 390 -27.91 9.50 -1.55
N GLN A 391 -27.26 8.45 -1.07
CA GLN A 391 -27.79 7.62 0.00
C GLN A 391 -27.77 8.37 1.33
N PRO A 392 -28.69 8.04 2.26
CA PRO A 392 -28.73 8.69 3.56
C PRO A 392 -27.45 8.48 4.34
N LEU A 393 -27.09 9.46 5.17
CA LEU A 393 -26.01 9.33 6.14
C LEU A 393 -26.34 8.18 7.11
N ARG A 394 -25.40 7.27 7.26
CA ARG A 394 -25.47 6.21 8.23
C ARG A 394 -24.11 6.01 8.88
N LEU A 395 -23.95 6.58 10.05
CA LEU A 395 -22.73 6.54 10.81
C LEU A 395 -22.30 5.10 11.10
N HIS A 396 -21.01 4.82 10.95
CA HIS A 396 -20.41 3.62 11.49
C HIS A 396 -20.02 3.88 12.95
N ARG A 397 -20.92 3.61 13.89
CA ARG A 397 -20.84 4.02 15.30
C ARG A 397 -19.53 3.63 15.98
N VAL A 398 -19.05 2.40 15.72
CA VAL A 398 -17.78 1.94 16.28
C VAL A 398 -16.59 2.79 15.79
N SER A 399 -16.51 3.08 14.48
CA SER A 399 -15.43 3.93 13.95
C SER A 399 -15.52 5.37 14.48
N VAL A 400 -16.74 5.90 14.68
CA VAL A 400 -16.93 7.22 15.29
C VAL A 400 -16.40 7.23 16.74
N ALA A 401 -16.73 6.20 17.52
CA ALA A 401 -16.23 6.06 18.89
C ALA A 401 -14.69 5.94 18.93
N VAL A 402 -14.12 5.10 18.04
CA VAL A 402 -12.66 4.96 17.94
C VAL A 402 -12.00 6.29 17.59
N VAL A 403 -12.52 7.03 16.59
CA VAL A 403 -11.98 8.35 16.21
C VAL A 403 -12.10 9.37 17.34
N ALA A 404 -13.20 9.36 18.11
CA ALA A 404 -13.35 10.22 19.26
C ALA A 404 -12.32 9.91 20.36
N VAL A 405 -12.07 8.64 20.65
CA VAL A 405 -11.02 8.22 21.59
C VAL A 405 -9.64 8.63 21.09
N LEU A 406 -9.31 8.36 19.81
CA LEU A 406 -8.03 8.77 19.24
C LEU A 406 -7.86 10.29 19.25
N GLY A 407 -8.93 11.06 19.02
CA GLY A 407 -8.91 12.52 19.11
C GLY A 407 -8.60 13.02 20.53
N ALA A 408 -9.22 12.41 21.54
CA ALA A 408 -8.91 12.71 22.93
C ALA A 408 -7.47 12.33 23.30
N CYS A 409 -6.98 11.17 22.84
CA CYS A 409 -5.58 10.75 23.03
C CYS A 409 -4.61 11.71 22.34
N ALA A 410 -4.90 12.14 21.10
CA ALA A 410 -4.06 13.07 20.36
C ALA A 410 -3.98 14.44 21.08
N ALA A 411 -5.12 14.93 21.59
CA ALA A 411 -5.18 16.17 22.36
C ALA A 411 -4.38 16.05 23.67
N TRP A 412 -4.54 14.96 24.40
CA TRP A 412 -3.78 14.70 25.63
C TRP A 412 -2.28 14.65 25.35
N LEU A 413 -1.82 13.88 24.36
CA LEU A 413 -0.41 13.78 23.98
C LEU A 413 0.17 15.13 23.57
N ALA A 414 -0.57 15.94 22.78
CA ALA A 414 -0.13 17.26 22.35
C ALA A 414 0.07 18.23 23.52
N ILE A 415 -0.78 18.15 24.55
CA ILE A 415 -0.67 18.94 25.78
C ILE A 415 0.51 18.45 26.62
N ASP A 416 0.59 17.15 26.88
CA ASP A 416 1.59 16.52 27.74
C ASP A 416 3.02 16.76 27.24
N HIS A 417 3.22 16.71 25.91
CA HIS A 417 4.52 16.91 25.28
C HIS A 417 4.78 18.36 24.80
N GLY A 418 3.85 19.29 25.03
CA GLY A 418 4.01 20.70 24.69
C GLY A 418 4.04 21.02 23.19
N HIS A 419 3.29 20.26 22.36
CA HIS A 419 3.24 20.43 20.91
C HIS A 419 1.91 21.00 20.39
N PRO A 420 1.62 22.31 20.60
CA PRO A 420 0.33 22.92 20.23
C PRO A 420 0.04 22.88 18.72
N LEU A 421 1.04 22.80 17.85
CA LEU A 421 0.85 22.67 16.40
C LEU A 421 0.09 21.40 15.99
N ALA A 422 0.10 20.36 16.83
CA ALA A 422 -0.71 19.16 16.59
C ALA A 422 -2.21 19.47 16.48
N PHE A 423 -2.71 20.43 17.29
CA PHE A 423 -4.11 20.87 17.22
C PHE A 423 -4.45 21.54 15.88
N ALA A 424 -3.51 22.36 15.36
CA ALA A 424 -3.69 23.01 14.05
C ALA A 424 -3.79 21.94 12.93
N TRP A 425 -2.93 20.93 12.96
CA TRP A 425 -2.97 19.84 11.97
C TRP A 425 -4.23 18.97 12.08
N LEU A 426 -4.69 18.68 13.29
CA LEU A 426 -5.97 17.99 13.52
C LEU A 426 -7.14 18.83 12.98
N ALA A 427 -7.14 20.15 13.22
CA ALA A 427 -8.15 21.05 12.71
C ALA A 427 -8.16 21.13 11.17
N VAL A 428 -6.98 21.18 10.53
CA VAL A 428 -6.87 21.13 9.06
C VAL A 428 -7.45 19.84 8.50
N SER A 429 -7.10 18.68 9.09
CA SER A 429 -7.65 17.39 8.68
C SER A 429 -9.18 17.35 8.84
N ALA A 430 -9.70 17.82 9.97
CA ALA A 430 -11.16 17.90 10.21
C ALA A 430 -11.83 18.82 9.20
N ALA A 431 -11.24 19.98 8.90
CA ALA A 431 -11.78 20.95 7.93
C ALA A 431 -11.85 20.35 6.51
N LEU A 432 -10.83 19.59 6.06
CA LEU A 432 -10.86 18.88 4.78
C LEU A 432 -11.98 17.84 4.73
N GLY A 433 -12.16 17.07 5.80
CA GLY A 433 -13.27 16.11 5.92
C GLY A 433 -14.63 16.78 5.85
N VAL A 434 -14.84 17.87 6.61
CA VAL A 434 -16.07 18.66 6.60
C VAL A 434 -16.33 19.27 5.22
N ALA A 435 -15.29 19.83 4.58
CA ALA A 435 -15.39 20.40 3.23
C ALA A 435 -15.84 19.36 2.21
N ALA A 436 -15.29 18.12 2.26
CA ALA A 436 -15.68 17.04 1.36
C ALA A 436 -17.16 16.66 1.54
N VAL A 437 -17.64 16.59 2.78
CA VAL A 437 -19.05 16.31 3.09
C VAL A 437 -19.98 17.44 2.65
N TRP A 438 -19.56 18.68 2.86
CA TRP A 438 -20.32 19.86 2.43
C TRP A 438 -20.47 19.89 0.91
N VAL A 439 -19.37 19.64 0.17
CA VAL A 439 -19.36 19.54 -1.30
C VAL A 439 -20.32 18.45 -1.78
N LEU A 440 -20.29 17.27 -1.17
CA LEU A 440 -21.16 16.14 -1.54
C LEU A 440 -22.64 16.47 -1.35
N ARG A 441 -22.98 17.30 -0.37
CA ARG A 441 -24.36 17.66 -0.09
C ARG A 441 -24.89 18.84 -0.91
N ARG A 442 -24.03 19.80 -1.27
CA ARG A 442 -24.42 21.06 -1.87
C ARG A 442 -24.26 21.14 -3.37
N HIS A 443 -23.25 20.44 -3.93
CA HIS A 443 -22.94 20.53 -5.35
C HIS A 443 -23.69 19.50 -6.20
N GLN A 444 -24.06 19.90 -7.44
CA GLN A 444 -24.67 18.99 -8.40
C GLN A 444 -23.66 17.96 -8.96
N SER A 445 -22.41 18.37 -9.17
CA SER A 445 -21.32 17.54 -9.67
C SER A 445 -20.16 17.47 -8.63
N PRO A 446 -20.35 16.81 -7.47
CA PRO A 446 -19.42 16.90 -6.35
C PRO A 446 -18.13 16.14 -6.58
N ALA A 447 -18.10 15.15 -7.46
CA ALA A 447 -16.99 14.22 -7.61
C ALA A 447 -15.64 14.90 -7.87
N ARG A 448 -15.60 15.89 -8.76
CA ARG A 448 -14.36 16.65 -9.10
C ARG A 448 -13.82 17.43 -7.90
N TRP A 449 -14.69 18.02 -7.12
CA TRP A 449 -14.31 18.81 -5.95
C TRP A 449 -13.81 17.93 -4.80
N VAL A 450 -14.48 16.78 -4.59
CA VAL A 450 -14.00 15.78 -3.61
C VAL A 450 -12.62 15.27 -4.00
N LEU A 451 -12.38 14.98 -5.28
CA LEU A 451 -11.04 14.55 -5.75
C LEU A 451 -10.00 15.67 -5.63
N ALA A 452 -10.37 16.92 -5.86
CA ALA A 452 -9.49 18.07 -5.61
C ALA A 452 -9.12 18.18 -4.12
N LEU A 453 -10.07 17.98 -3.22
CA LEU A 453 -9.81 17.93 -1.77
C LEU A 453 -8.92 16.75 -1.38
N VAL A 454 -9.11 15.57 -1.98
CA VAL A 454 -8.21 14.42 -1.77
C VAL A 454 -6.79 14.74 -2.22
N LEU A 455 -6.64 15.38 -3.39
CA LEU A 455 -5.31 15.77 -3.88
C LEU A 455 -4.66 16.81 -2.96
N LEU A 456 -5.42 17.80 -2.51
CA LEU A 456 -4.94 18.80 -1.55
C LEU A 456 -4.52 18.16 -0.22
N ASP A 457 -5.32 17.25 0.30
CA ASP A 457 -5.06 16.46 1.51
C ASP A 457 -3.72 15.71 1.38
N LEU A 458 -3.54 14.95 0.31
CA LEU A 458 -2.30 14.21 0.05
C LEU A 458 -1.08 15.12 -0.17
N LEU A 459 -1.25 16.30 -0.80
CA LEU A 459 -0.17 17.28 -0.96
C LEU A 459 0.26 17.86 0.39
N LEU A 460 -0.69 18.23 1.24
CA LEU A 460 -0.41 18.85 2.53
C LEU A 460 0.29 17.91 3.50
N PHE A 461 -0.12 16.65 3.52
CA PHE A 461 0.33 15.71 4.55
C PHE A 461 1.37 14.71 4.06
N ASN A 462 1.27 14.20 2.83
CA ASN A 462 2.05 13.05 2.40
C ASN A 462 3.30 13.42 1.56
N VAL A 463 3.31 14.57 0.90
CA VAL A 463 4.50 15.02 0.15
C VAL A 463 5.66 15.42 1.09
N GLY A 464 5.36 15.86 2.31
CA GLY A 464 6.38 16.19 3.32
C GLY A 464 7.04 14.99 3.98
N THR A 465 6.41 13.81 3.94
CA THR A 465 6.90 12.57 4.58
C THR A 465 7.72 11.68 3.64
N ARG A 466 7.90 12.08 2.40
CA ARG A 466 8.62 11.34 1.35
C ARG A 466 10.02 11.85 1.15
#